data_953d894415ed3d348e0ba5a5f09ea70c
#
_entry.id   953d894415ed3d348e0ba5a5f09ea70c
#
_cell.length_a   1.000
_cell.length_b   1.000
_cell.length_c   1.000
_cell.angle_alpha   90.00
_cell.angle_beta   90.00
_cell.angle_gamma   90.00
#
_symmetry.space_group_name_H-M   'P 1'
#
loop_
_entity.id
_entity.type
_entity.pdbx_description
1 polymer ?
#
loop_
_entity_poly.entity_id
_entity_poly.type
_entity_poly.pdbx_seq_one_letter_code
_entity_poly.pdbx_strand_id
1 'polypeptide(L)'
;MAKTKISQYDATAANNTDIDSISIAEGMAPSNVNNAIRELMAHLKDMDAGTQALTSPQLTSVDINGGTIDGAVIGANSAAAITGTTITGTSLVIGD
;
A
#
# COMPACT_ATOMS: atom_id res chain seq x y z
N MET A 1 19.30 9.67 0.00
CA MET A 1 18.93 8.39 0.62
C MET A 1 18.37 7.45 -0.44
N ALA A 2 18.84 6.22 -0.44
CA ALA A 2 18.34 5.22 -1.40
C ALA A 2 16.87 4.91 -1.14
N LYS A 3 16.09 4.74 -2.21
CA LYS A 3 14.67 4.38 -2.12
C LYS A 3 14.55 2.87 -2.24
N THR A 4 14.36 2.23 -1.09
CA THR A 4 14.37 0.76 -0.98
C THR A 4 12.97 0.16 -0.88
N LYS A 5 11.93 1.00 -0.83
CA LYS A 5 10.55 0.55 -0.72
C LYS A 5 9.60 1.66 -1.20
N ILE A 6 8.36 1.27 -1.50
CA ILE A 6 7.37 2.17 -2.09
C ILE A 6 7.08 3.39 -1.23
N SER A 7 7.03 3.22 0.10
CA SER A 7 6.73 4.34 1.01
C SER A 7 7.80 5.44 0.99
N GLN A 8 8.97 5.19 0.41
CA GLN A 8 10.05 6.17 0.29
C GLN A 8 10.03 6.94 -1.04
N TYR A 9 9.18 6.52 -1.98
CA TYR A 9 9.05 7.25 -3.24
C TYR A 9 8.44 8.62 -2.98
N ASP A 10 8.74 9.58 -3.86
CA ASP A 10 8.26 10.95 -3.76
C ASP A 10 7.11 11.18 -4.75
N ALA A 11 6.09 11.89 -4.32
CA ALA A 11 4.97 12.24 -5.20
C ALA A 11 5.39 13.19 -6.32
N THR A 12 6.46 13.97 -6.10
CA THR A 12 7.05 14.81 -7.14
C THR A 12 8.03 13.97 -7.94
N ALA A 13 7.72 13.71 -9.20
CA ALA A 13 8.49 12.80 -10.05
C ALA A 13 9.99 13.14 -10.10
N ALA A 14 10.31 14.44 -10.22
CA ALA A 14 11.69 14.90 -10.32
C ALA A 14 12.56 14.57 -9.11
N ASN A 15 11.94 14.30 -7.96
CA ASN A 15 12.67 13.95 -6.73
C ASN A 15 13.01 12.46 -6.66
N ASN A 16 12.47 11.65 -7.56
CA ASN A 16 12.80 10.22 -7.62
C ASN A 16 14.02 10.03 -8.50
N THR A 17 15.20 10.17 -7.90
CA THR A 17 16.47 10.16 -8.62
C THR A 17 17.26 8.87 -8.43
N ASP A 18 16.76 7.96 -7.59
CA ASP A 18 17.39 6.64 -7.42
C ASP A 18 16.34 5.59 -7.00
N ILE A 19 16.68 4.35 -7.24
CA ILE A 19 15.97 3.19 -6.70
C ILE A 19 17.03 2.16 -6.28
N ASP A 20 17.03 1.78 -4.99
CA ASP A 20 18.03 0.88 -4.40
C ASP A 20 19.48 1.28 -4.76
N SER A 21 19.77 2.58 -4.70
CA SER A 21 21.06 3.18 -5.03
C SER A 21 21.41 3.13 -6.53
N ILE A 22 20.48 2.73 -7.39
CA ILE A 22 20.65 2.81 -8.84
C ILE A 22 20.20 4.20 -9.28
N SER A 23 21.10 5.00 -9.87
CA SER A 23 20.75 6.34 -10.33
C SER A 23 19.78 6.29 -11.51
N ILE A 24 18.66 6.98 -11.39
CA ILE A 24 17.70 7.21 -12.48
C ILE A 24 17.54 8.70 -12.76
N ALA A 25 18.49 9.52 -12.28
CA ALA A 25 18.53 10.94 -12.60
C ALA A 25 18.87 11.16 -14.08
N GLU A 26 18.62 12.38 -14.55
CA GLU A 26 19.01 12.75 -15.92
C GLU A 26 20.49 12.47 -16.13
N GLY A 27 20.83 11.93 -17.28
CA GLY A 27 22.21 11.57 -17.60
C GLY A 27 22.64 10.22 -17.06
N MET A 28 21.73 9.42 -16.52
CA MET A 28 22.06 8.09 -16.03
C MET A 28 22.61 7.19 -17.12
N ALA A 29 23.41 6.18 -16.74
CA ALA A 29 23.89 5.18 -17.67
C ALA A 29 22.70 4.39 -18.25
N PRO A 30 22.70 4.06 -19.56
CA PRO A 30 21.60 3.29 -20.16
C PRO A 30 21.33 1.97 -19.46
N SER A 31 22.35 1.31 -18.92
CA SER A 31 22.19 0.04 -18.20
C SER A 31 21.39 0.19 -16.92
N ASN A 32 21.27 1.40 -16.36
CA ASN A 32 20.48 1.63 -15.15
C ASN A 32 18.97 1.50 -15.41
N VAL A 33 18.52 1.67 -16.65
CA VAL A 33 17.09 1.61 -16.97
C VAL A 33 16.52 0.23 -16.65
N ASN A 34 17.09 -0.84 -17.19
CA ASN A 34 16.55 -2.18 -16.91
C ASN A 34 16.79 -2.61 -15.47
N ASN A 35 17.91 -2.19 -14.87
CA ASN A 35 18.17 -2.51 -13.46
C ASN A 35 17.15 -1.84 -12.55
N ALA A 36 16.80 -0.57 -12.80
CA ALA A 36 15.79 0.14 -12.05
C ALA A 36 14.40 -0.50 -12.19
N ILE A 37 14.06 -0.92 -13.40
CA ILE A 37 12.77 -1.59 -13.67
C ILE A 37 12.68 -2.90 -12.87
N ARG A 38 13.76 -3.67 -12.81
CA ARG A 38 13.81 -4.90 -12.03
C ARG A 38 13.61 -4.65 -10.55
N GLU A 39 14.24 -3.59 -10.02
CA GLU A 39 14.05 -3.22 -8.61
C GLU A 39 12.62 -2.76 -8.33
N LEU A 40 12.03 -1.99 -9.24
CA LEU A 40 10.64 -1.59 -9.13
C LEU A 40 9.71 -2.81 -9.08
N MET A 41 9.95 -3.79 -9.93
CA MET A 41 9.17 -5.04 -9.94
C MET A 41 9.32 -5.80 -8.63
N ALA A 42 10.52 -5.81 -8.05
CA ALA A 42 10.75 -6.43 -6.74
C ALA A 42 9.97 -5.71 -5.64
N HIS A 43 9.93 -4.38 -5.65
CA HIS A 43 9.14 -3.61 -4.68
C HIS A 43 7.64 -3.90 -4.81
N LEU A 44 7.14 -4.02 -6.05
CA LEU A 44 5.74 -4.38 -6.29
C LEU A 44 5.44 -5.80 -5.80
N LYS A 45 6.35 -6.73 -6.00
CA LYS A 45 6.19 -8.10 -5.52
C LYS A 45 6.18 -8.14 -3.99
N ASP A 46 6.97 -7.30 -3.33
CA ASP A 46 6.97 -7.20 -1.88
C ASP A 46 5.59 -6.77 -1.35
N MET A 47 4.90 -5.88 -2.07
CA MET A 47 3.51 -5.53 -1.73
C MET A 47 2.58 -6.73 -1.88
N ASP A 48 2.69 -7.45 -2.99
CA ASP A 48 1.87 -8.63 -3.25
C ASP A 48 2.11 -9.72 -2.21
N ALA A 49 3.35 -9.90 -1.81
CA ALA A 49 3.74 -10.91 -0.82
C ALA A 49 3.43 -10.50 0.63
N GLY A 50 3.07 -9.23 0.85
CA GLY A 50 2.77 -8.72 2.19
C GLY A 50 3.97 -8.34 3.02
N THR A 51 5.17 -8.29 2.44
CA THR A 51 6.38 -7.87 3.15
C THR A 51 6.53 -6.35 3.20
N GLN A 52 5.80 -5.62 2.34
CA GLN A 52 5.74 -4.17 2.35
C GLN A 52 4.28 -3.74 2.35
N ALA A 53 3.87 -3.01 3.38
CA ALA A 53 2.52 -2.48 3.47
C ALA A 53 2.42 -1.13 2.76
N LEU A 54 1.22 -0.82 2.26
CA LEU A 54 0.88 0.52 1.82
C LEU A 54 0.43 1.33 3.05
N THR A 55 1.04 2.47 3.29
CA THR A 55 0.83 3.23 4.51
C THR A 55 -0.57 3.82 4.62
N SER A 56 -1.08 4.40 3.54
CA SER A 56 -2.38 5.09 3.56
C SER A 56 -3.08 4.93 2.21
N PRO A 57 -3.37 3.70 1.77
CA PRO A 57 -4.05 3.50 0.49
C PRO A 57 -5.50 3.98 0.59
N GLN A 58 -5.97 4.65 -0.46
CA GLN A 58 -7.36 5.01 -0.61
C GLN A 58 -7.96 4.17 -1.73
N LEU A 59 -9.02 3.41 -1.41
CA LEU A 59 -9.62 2.47 -2.34
C LEU A 59 -11.08 2.85 -2.55
N THR A 60 -11.46 3.06 -3.79
CA THR A 60 -12.85 3.40 -4.13
C THR A 60 -13.77 2.19 -4.00
N SER A 61 -13.25 1.00 -4.32
CA SER A 61 -14.03 -0.25 -4.23
C SER A 61 -13.09 -1.36 -3.79
N VAL A 62 -13.53 -2.15 -2.81
CA VAL A 62 -12.70 -3.23 -2.25
C VAL A 62 -13.53 -4.51 -2.14
N ASP A 63 -12.97 -5.62 -2.58
CA ASP A 63 -13.50 -6.96 -2.34
C ASP A 63 -12.47 -7.73 -1.50
N ILE A 64 -12.80 -8.00 -0.24
CA ILE A 64 -11.90 -8.70 0.67
C ILE A 64 -12.37 -10.14 0.80
N ASN A 65 -11.67 -11.08 0.17
CA ASN A 65 -12.08 -12.48 0.10
C ASN A 65 -11.59 -13.32 1.28
N GLY A 66 -10.75 -12.76 2.13
CA GLY A 66 -10.24 -13.47 3.30
C GLY A 66 -9.39 -12.57 4.17
N GLY A 67 -8.86 -13.11 5.26
CA GLY A 67 -7.98 -12.38 6.16
C GLY A 67 -8.70 -11.76 7.35
N THR A 68 -8.04 -10.81 8.00
CA THR A 68 -8.55 -10.11 9.17
C THR A 68 -8.57 -8.60 8.95
N ILE A 69 -9.46 -7.92 9.66
CA ILE A 69 -9.49 -6.46 9.67
C ILE A 69 -9.29 -6.03 11.12
N ASP A 70 -8.13 -5.45 11.42
CA ASP A 70 -7.74 -5.09 12.76
C ASP A 70 -7.78 -3.57 12.96
N GLY A 71 -8.37 -3.14 14.06
CA GLY A 71 -8.35 -1.75 14.48
C GLY A 71 -9.09 -0.78 13.57
N ALA A 72 -9.97 -1.28 12.72
CA ALA A 72 -10.69 -0.45 11.76
C ALA A 72 -12.05 0.01 12.29
N VAL A 73 -12.42 1.25 11.97
CA VAL A 73 -13.77 1.75 12.19
C VAL A 73 -14.57 1.52 10.91
N ILE A 74 -15.66 0.77 11.01
CA ILE A 74 -16.49 0.43 9.86
C ILE A 74 -17.65 1.43 9.78
N GLY A 75 -17.72 2.17 8.66
CA GLY A 75 -18.78 3.16 8.45
C GLY A 75 -18.52 4.48 9.17
N ALA A 76 -17.27 4.91 9.29
CA ALA A 76 -16.91 6.13 10.03
C ALA A 76 -17.58 7.38 9.45
N ASN A 77 -17.67 7.47 8.14
CA ASN A 77 -18.27 8.64 7.46
C ASN A 77 -19.66 8.35 6.93
N SER A 78 -19.91 7.10 6.55
CA SER A 78 -21.18 6.71 5.97
C SER A 78 -21.47 5.27 6.40
N ALA A 79 -22.48 5.11 7.23
CA ALA A 79 -22.85 3.80 7.75
C ALA A 79 -23.44 2.93 6.65
N ALA A 80 -23.19 1.63 6.74
CA ALA A 80 -23.75 0.64 5.84
C ALA A 80 -24.16 -0.60 6.64
N ALA A 81 -24.95 -1.46 6.03
CA ALA A 81 -25.34 -2.70 6.66
C ALA A 81 -24.15 -3.62 6.84
N ILE A 82 -24.10 -4.31 7.98
CA ILE A 82 -23.12 -5.36 8.25
C ILE A 82 -23.87 -6.68 8.29
N THR A 83 -23.54 -7.60 7.37
CA THR A 83 -24.17 -8.90 7.30
C THR A 83 -23.15 -9.97 7.67
N GLY A 84 -23.48 -10.78 8.67
CA GLY A 84 -22.57 -11.85 9.12
C GLY A 84 -23.36 -13.02 9.71
N THR A 85 -22.72 -14.16 9.79
CA THR A 85 -23.30 -15.34 10.46
C THR A 85 -23.19 -15.21 11.97
N THR A 86 -22.13 -14.58 12.45
CA THR A 86 -21.93 -14.33 13.89
C THR A 86 -21.19 -13.00 14.06
N ILE A 87 -21.73 -12.16 14.95
CA ILE A 87 -21.06 -10.91 15.34
C ILE A 87 -20.77 -10.99 16.84
N THR A 88 -19.49 -11.00 17.19
CA THR A 88 -19.04 -11.11 18.59
C THR A 88 -18.34 -9.84 19.01
N GLY A 89 -18.73 -9.29 20.16
CA GLY A 89 -18.09 -8.08 20.69
C GLY A 89 -18.08 -8.08 22.20
N THR A 90 -17.22 -7.27 22.80
CA THR A 90 -17.21 -7.05 24.25
C THR A 90 -18.32 -6.10 24.66
N SER A 91 -18.76 -5.23 23.77
CA SER A 91 -19.86 -4.32 24.01
C SER A 91 -20.58 -4.04 22.70
N LEU A 92 -21.87 -4.21 22.69
CA LEU A 92 -22.71 -3.91 21.54
C LEU A 92 -23.70 -2.83 21.94
N VAL A 93 -23.66 -1.69 21.27
CA VAL A 93 -24.61 -0.59 21.48
C VAL A 93 -25.55 -0.54 20.30
N ILE A 94 -26.83 -0.68 20.57
CA ILE A 94 -27.87 -0.61 19.58
C ILE A 94 -28.72 0.63 19.87
N GLY A 95 -28.64 1.62 18.97
CA GLY A 95 -29.45 2.82 19.09
C GLY A 95 -30.90 2.58 18.67
N ASP A 96 -31.77 3.44 19.12
CA ASP A 96 -33.18 3.39 18.73
C ASP A 96 -33.52 4.47 17.69
#